data_10f0da2153759a67802b426a7cdfcf4e
#
_entry.id   10f0da2153759a67802b426a7cdfcf4e
#
_cell.length_a   1.000
_cell.length_b   1.000
_cell.length_c   1.000
_cell.angle_alpha   90.00
_cell.angle_beta   90.00
_cell.angle_gamma   90.00
#
_symmetry.space_group_name_H-M   'P 1'
#
loop_
_entity.id
_entity.type
_entity.pdbx_description
1 polymer ?
#
loop_
_entity_poly.entity_id
_entity_poly.type
_entity_poly.pdbx_seq_one_letter_code
_entity_poly.pdbx_strand_id
1 'polypeptide(L)'
;MKRKITLISVTAVLLVCAVCIEKFCQLPVWQLLIIYLVPYLLIGFGTLKEAAEGIFEGDLFNEDFLMSIATIGALCIGFLPGAETEFPEAVFVMLFFQIGELFEEYAEGKSRDSISHLLAIRPDVANVERDGKVSEVSPEDVAIGEIIVVKPGERVPIDGKVIEGETSLDTAALTGESLPRDISVGDSIMSGCINLSGVVRVKTTKVFGESTVSKIIDLVESADKNKSKSESFITKFARVYTPVVVMAALTLAFIPPVFAGAGFMASFPIWLHRALIFLVVSCPCALVISVPLSFFGGLGAASRRGVLIKGSNYVDALANLGVVVFDKTGTLTYGKFEVEAVHPDDFDEHELLHLAAHVEHFSTHPIGAALRNAFPAEAVDGCEVTNVEEIAGRGVRAEAAGRTVCVGNSKMMDDLGVEWHDCHLAGTIVHVAVDGKYAGHIVISDVVKKDSAEAVRGLKRLGVERTVMLTGDREAVGKEVAEKLGLDEYHAGLLPADKVAQVERLISEKPAGKVLAFVGDGINDAPVLKRADVGIAMGGLGSDAAIEAADVVLMDDKPSKIAEAVRISRRTIGIARQNVWFAIGVKVSILALATVGFGTMWMAVFADVGVTVLAVFNAMRALSAR
;
A
#
# COMPACT_ATOMS: atom_id res chain seq x y z
N MET A 1 -26.95 9.49 4.38
CA MET A 1 -26.57 10.91 4.32
C MET A 1 -27.74 11.89 4.22
N LYS A 2 -28.59 11.98 3.14
CA LYS A 2 -29.71 12.95 3.02
C LYS A 2 -30.68 12.88 4.21
N ARG A 3 -31.09 11.69 4.66
CA ARG A 3 -31.99 11.49 5.80
C ARG A 3 -31.39 11.99 7.12
N LYS A 4 -30.11 11.75 7.39
CA LYS A 4 -29.42 12.26 8.60
C LYS A 4 -29.34 13.80 8.57
N ILE A 5 -29.02 14.42 7.44
CA ILE A 5 -28.98 15.89 7.28
C ILE A 5 -30.37 16.49 7.56
N THR A 6 -31.44 15.91 7.04
CA THR A 6 -32.81 16.38 7.31
C THR A 6 -33.15 16.27 8.79
N LEU A 7 -32.78 15.16 9.43
CA LEU A 7 -33.01 14.94 10.86
C LEU A 7 -32.29 15.98 11.73
N ILE A 8 -31.01 16.22 11.45
CA ILE A 8 -30.19 17.25 12.11
C ILE A 8 -30.82 18.64 11.93
N SER A 9 -31.23 18.99 10.70
CA SER A 9 -31.81 20.31 10.43
C SER A 9 -33.16 20.52 11.15
N VAL A 10 -34.04 19.51 11.16
CA VAL A 10 -35.32 19.57 11.87
C VAL A 10 -35.09 19.68 13.35
N THR A 11 -34.20 18.90 13.94
CA THR A 11 -33.87 18.95 15.35
C THR A 11 -33.27 20.30 15.75
N ALA A 12 -32.41 20.89 14.95
CA ALA A 12 -31.86 22.22 15.20
C ALA A 12 -32.95 23.30 15.25
N VAL A 13 -33.92 23.25 14.32
CA VAL A 13 -35.08 24.18 14.35
C VAL A 13 -35.93 23.96 15.60
N LEU A 14 -36.23 22.70 15.95
CA LEU A 14 -36.99 22.38 17.15
C LEU A 14 -36.28 22.82 18.43
N LEU A 15 -34.95 22.67 18.51
CA LEU A 15 -34.14 23.15 19.62
C LEU A 15 -34.25 24.67 19.77
N VAL A 16 -34.11 25.42 18.67
CA VAL A 16 -34.24 26.88 18.68
C VAL A 16 -35.65 27.28 19.13
N CYS A 17 -36.70 26.61 18.65
CA CYS A 17 -38.08 26.86 19.11
C CYS A 17 -38.25 26.56 20.60
N ALA A 18 -37.69 25.45 21.12
CA ALA A 18 -37.74 25.08 22.53
C ALA A 18 -37.06 26.13 23.42
N VAL A 19 -35.87 26.61 23.04
CA VAL A 19 -35.15 27.69 23.75
C VAL A 19 -35.93 28.99 23.72
N CYS A 20 -36.59 29.34 22.62
CA CYS A 20 -37.46 30.51 22.57
C CYS A 20 -38.66 30.37 23.52
N ILE A 21 -39.33 29.20 23.55
CA ILE A 21 -40.44 28.95 24.47
C ILE A 21 -39.98 29.06 25.91
N GLU A 22 -38.85 28.45 26.28
CA GLU A 22 -38.30 28.55 27.64
C GLU A 22 -38.02 30.01 28.04
N LYS A 23 -37.48 30.81 27.14
CA LYS A 23 -37.10 32.20 27.41
C LYS A 23 -38.29 33.15 27.52
N PHE A 24 -39.37 32.88 26.76
CA PHE A 24 -40.55 33.76 26.73
C PHE A 24 -41.72 33.27 27.59
N CYS A 25 -41.76 31.96 27.94
CA CYS A 25 -42.84 31.35 28.73
C CYS A 25 -42.27 30.81 30.04
N GLN A 26 -42.71 31.32 31.17
CA GLN A 26 -42.34 30.78 32.50
C GLN A 26 -43.08 29.46 32.73
N LEU A 27 -42.55 28.35 32.22
CA LEU A 27 -43.12 27.01 32.33
C LEU A 27 -42.49 26.24 33.51
N PRO A 28 -43.25 25.35 34.18
CA PRO A 28 -42.66 24.46 35.17
C PRO A 28 -41.72 23.45 34.54
N VAL A 29 -40.71 22.98 35.29
CA VAL A 29 -39.61 22.12 34.85
C VAL A 29 -40.09 20.86 34.07
N TRP A 30 -41.20 20.24 34.51
CA TRP A 30 -41.74 19.05 33.85
C TRP A 30 -42.33 19.33 32.45
N GLN A 31 -42.90 20.54 32.22
CA GLN A 31 -43.37 20.95 30.88
C GLN A 31 -42.21 21.28 29.97
N LEU A 32 -41.16 21.92 30.47
CA LEU A 32 -39.92 22.15 29.75
C LEU A 32 -39.28 20.83 29.34
N LEU A 33 -39.21 19.83 30.24
CA LEU A 33 -38.70 18.52 29.90
C LEU A 33 -39.44 17.91 28.68
N ILE A 34 -40.77 17.97 28.65
CA ILE A 34 -41.57 17.41 27.53
C ILE A 34 -41.19 18.11 26.19
N ILE A 35 -41.03 19.45 26.25
CA ILE A 35 -40.67 20.23 25.06
C ILE A 35 -39.28 19.83 24.52
N TYR A 36 -38.29 19.66 25.40
CA TYR A 36 -36.93 19.26 24.99
C TYR A 36 -36.80 17.76 24.69
N LEU A 37 -37.66 16.92 25.29
CA LEU A 37 -37.64 15.47 25.04
C LEU A 37 -37.99 15.13 23.60
N VAL A 38 -38.82 15.93 22.93
CA VAL A 38 -39.16 15.71 21.50
C VAL A 38 -37.93 15.81 20.59
N PRO A 39 -37.20 16.94 20.54
CA PRO A 39 -35.99 17.02 19.73
C PRO A 39 -34.89 16.07 20.23
N TYR A 40 -34.77 15.81 21.52
CA TYR A 40 -33.82 14.87 22.10
C TYR A 40 -34.05 13.44 21.59
N LEU A 41 -35.28 12.91 21.68
CA LEU A 41 -35.59 11.57 21.18
C LEU A 41 -35.52 11.49 19.65
N LEU A 42 -35.89 12.57 18.96
CA LEU A 42 -35.82 12.60 17.50
C LEU A 42 -34.39 12.39 17.01
N ILE A 43 -33.40 13.06 17.58
CA ILE A 43 -32.00 13.00 17.16
C ILE A 43 -31.24 11.85 17.83
N GLY A 44 -31.55 11.56 19.09
CA GLY A 44 -30.81 10.62 19.94
C GLY A 44 -31.28 9.18 19.87
N PHE A 45 -32.38 8.87 19.16
CA PHE A 45 -32.98 7.52 19.17
C PHE A 45 -31.97 6.45 18.70
N GLY A 46 -31.18 6.75 17.66
CA GLY A 46 -30.14 5.84 17.17
C GLY A 46 -29.10 5.54 18.23
N THR A 47 -28.49 6.58 18.76
CA THR A 47 -27.45 6.51 19.81
C THR A 47 -27.96 5.80 21.08
N LEU A 48 -29.16 6.11 21.52
CA LEU A 48 -29.79 5.44 22.70
C LEU A 48 -30.03 3.95 22.45
N LYS A 49 -30.43 3.59 21.20
CA LYS A 49 -30.64 2.21 20.81
C LYS A 49 -29.30 1.45 20.77
N GLU A 50 -28.29 1.99 20.13
CA GLU A 50 -26.94 1.40 20.04
C GLU A 50 -26.28 1.28 21.42
N ALA A 51 -26.46 2.27 22.30
CA ALA A 51 -26.04 2.17 23.69
C ALA A 51 -26.74 1.04 24.44
N ALA A 52 -28.05 0.85 24.22
CA ALA A 52 -28.81 -0.24 24.84
C ALA A 52 -28.39 -1.61 24.29
N GLU A 53 -28.21 -1.73 22.99
CA GLU A 53 -27.71 -2.97 22.32
C GLU A 53 -26.32 -3.33 22.83
N GLY A 54 -25.39 -2.37 22.94
CA GLY A 54 -24.04 -2.57 23.49
C GLY A 54 -24.04 -3.11 24.93
N ILE A 55 -25.01 -2.71 25.76
CA ILE A 55 -25.17 -3.27 27.11
C ILE A 55 -25.52 -4.76 27.05
N PHE A 56 -26.39 -5.18 26.14
CA PHE A 56 -26.78 -6.58 25.99
C PHE A 56 -25.70 -7.45 25.36
N GLU A 57 -24.86 -6.88 24.48
CA GLU A 57 -23.75 -7.57 23.82
C GLU A 57 -22.46 -7.62 24.66
N GLY A 58 -22.44 -6.93 25.82
CA GLY A 58 -21.30 -6.89 26.73
C GLY A 58 -20.25 -5.84 26.37
N ASP A 59 -20.52 -4.96 25.41
CA ASP A 59 -19.70 -3.79 25.07
C ASP A 59 -20.22 -2.54 25.81
N LEU A 60 -20.10 -2.61 27.12
CA LEU A 60 -20.67 -1.65 28.08
C LEU A 60 -20.08 -0.23 28.01
N PHE A 61 -18.96 -0.04 27.29
CA PHE A 61 -18.19 1.20 27.38
C PHE A 61 -17.87 1.79 26.02
N ASN A 62 -18.82 1.69 25.08
CA ASN A 62 -18.73 2.38 23.79
C ASN A 62 -19.07 3.88 23.93
N GLU A 63 -18.84 4.64 22.86
CA GLU A 63 -19.08 6.09 22.84
C GLU A 63 -20.56 6.44 22.97
N ASP A 64 -21.47 5.66 22.37
CA ASP A 64 -22.92 5.84 22.47
C ASP A 64 -23.42 5.72 23.90
N PHE A 65 -22.87 4.79 24.67
CA PHE A 65 -23.16 4.63 26.09
C PHE A 65 -22.75 5.86 26.91
N LEU A 66 -21.51 6.36 26.66
CA LEU A 66 -21.04 7.57 27.38
C LEU A 66 -21.90 8.78 27.06
N MET A 67 -22.23 9.00 25.79
CA MET A 67 -23.07 10.11 25.35
C MET A 67 -24.50 9.99 25.88
N SER A 68 -25.05 8.77 25.89
CA SER A 68 -26.38 8.51 26.45
C SER A 68 -26.45 8.81 27.96
N ILE A 69 -25.47 8.33 28.73
CA ILE A 69 -25.43 8.63 30.19
C ILE A 69 -25.27 10.12 30.46
N ALA A 70 -24.37 10.78 29.72
CA ALA A 70 -24.12 12.21 29.92
C ALA A 70 -25.36 13.06 29.60
N THR A 71 -26.06 12.77 28.50
CA THR A 71 -27.23 13.53 28.06
C THR A 71 -28.48 13.20 28.86
N ILE A 72 -28.70 11.94 29.27
CA ILE A 72 -29.77 11.58 30.23
C ILE A 72 -29.50 12.22 31.59
N GLY A 73 -28.24 12.20 32.05
CA GLY A 73 -27.85 12.89 33.28
C GLY A 73 -28.15 14.40 33.24
N ALA A 74 -27.88 15.08 32.13
CA ALA A 74 -28.20 16.48 31.93
C ALA A 74 -29.74 16.75 31.94
N LEU A 75 -30.54 15.83 31.37
CA LEU A 75 -32.01 15.91 31.49
C LEU A 75 -32.51 15.69 32.91
N CYS A 76 -31.83 14.90 33.72
CA CYS A 76 -32.24 14.58 35.09
C CYS A 76 -31.80 15.64 36.11
N ILE A 77 -30.71 16.37 35.85
CA ILE A 77 -30.12 17.30 36.84
C ILE A 77 -31.07 18.42 37.24
N GLY A 78 -31.93 18.91 36.34
CA GLY A 78 -32.91 19.97 36.60
C GLY A 78 -34.00 19.61 37.62
N PHE A 79 -34.11 18.33 38.03
CA PHE A 79 -35.02 17.87 39.07
C PHE A 79 -34.37 17.84 40.47
N LEU A 80 -33.08 18.11 40.55
CA LEU A 80 -32.35 18.13 41.81
C LEU A 80 -32.57 19.48 42.51
N PRO A 81 -32.68 19.51 43.86
CA PRO A 81 -32.87 20.74 44.61
C PRO A 81 -31.72 21.73 44.38
N GLY A 82 -32.06 22.95 43.92
CA GLY A 82 -31.10 24.02 43.69
C GLY A 82 -30.26 23.89 42.40
N ALA A 83 -30.58 22.96 41.53
CA ALA A 83 -29.96 22.82 40.20
C ALA A 83 -30.67 23.70 39.16
N GLU A 84 -29.89 24.21 38.21
CA GLU A 84 -30.42 24.80 36.99
C GLU A 84 -30.77 23.69 35.98
N THR A 85 -31.69 23.98 35.04
CA THR A 85 -32.07 23.05 34.00
C THR A 85 -31.01 23.03 32.89
N GLU A 86 -30.56 21.85 32.49
CA GLU A 86 -29.55 21.63 31.41
C GLU A 86 -30.21 20.95 30.20
N PHE A 87 -31.52 21.18 29.98
CA PHE A 87 -32.25 20.53 28.87
C PHE A 87 -31.77 20.96 27.49
N PRO A 88 -31.50 22.26 27.23
CA PRO A 88 -30.92 22.71 25.96
C PRO A 88 -29.59 22.04 25.67
N GLU A 89 -28.73 21.91 26.69
CA GLU A 89 -27.41 21.32 26.61
C GLU A 89 -27.48 19.84 26.23
N ALA A 90 -28.41 19.08 26.82
CA ALA A 90 -28.60 17.67 26.49
C ALA A 90 -28.95 17.46 25.02
N VAL A 91 -29.88 18.26 24.48
CA VAL A 91 -30.24 18.19 23.04
C VAL A 91 -29.10 18.67 22.17
N PHE A 92 -28.41 19.72 22.59
CA PHE A 92 -27.28 20.29 21.86
C PHE A 92 -26.12 19.29 21.73
N VAL A 93 -25.74 18.64 22.84
CA VAL A 93 -24.68 17.60 22.84
C VAL A 93 -25.04 16.48 21.87
N MET A 94 -26.26 15.96 21.93
CA MET A 94 -26.72 14.89 21.07
C MET A 94 -26.77 15.33 19.59
N LEU A 95 -27.20 16.56 19.32
CA LEU A 95 -27.22 17.13 17.97
C LEU A 95 -25.81 17.23 17.37
N PHE A 96 -24.84 17.74 18.14
CA PHE A 96 -23.46 17.86 17.67
C PHE A 96 -22.76 16.52 17.55
N PHE A 97 -23.08 15.56 18.41
CA PHE A 97 -22.60 14.18 18.27
C PHE A 97 -23.03 13.61 16.93
N GLN A 98 -24.32 13.75 16.56
CA GLN A 98 -24.82 13.29 15.25
C GLN A 98 -24.22 14.05 14.06
N ILE A 99 -23.83 15.32 14.23
CA ILE A 99 -23.06 16.05 13.21
C ILE A 99 -21.66 15.44 13.09
N GLY A 100 -21.01 15.09 14.20
CA GLY A 100 -19.72 14.40 14.23
C GLY A 100 -19.76 13.08 13.47
N GLU A 101 -20.73 12.21 13.77
CA GLU A 101 -20.95 10.95 13.05
C GLU A 101 -21.18 11.15 11.54
N LEU A 102 -21.93 12.17 11.16
CA LEU A 102 -22.15 12.48 9.74
C LEU A 102 -20.84 12.83 9.02
N PHE A 103 -19.97 13.62 9.67
CA PHE A 103 -18.64 13.93 9.13
C PHE A 103 -17.74 12.70 9.07
N GLU A 104 -17.84 11.81 10.06
CA GLU A 104 -17.13 10.53 10.07
C GLU A 104 -17.52 9.66 8.89
N GLU A 105 -18.82 9.38 8.72
CA GLU A 105 -19.34 8.61 7.58
C GLU A 105 -18.90 9.22 6.23
N TYR A 106 -18.94 10.55 6.10
CA TYR A 106 -18.50 11.23 4.90
C TYR A 106 -17.00 11.04 4.62
N ALA A 107 -16.18 11.19 5.65
CA ALA A 107 -14.73 11.08 5.53
C ALA A 107 -14.29 9.64 5.27
N GLU A 108 -14.91 8.67 5.96
CA GLU A 108 -14.69 7.24 5.74
C GLU A 108 -15.11 6.83 4.33
N GLY A 109 -16.31 7.24 3.88
CA GLY A 109 -16.79 7.01 2.54
C GLY A 109 -15.82 7.57 1.49
N LYS A 110 -15.35 8.82 1.64
CA LYS A 110 -14.41 9.43 0.70
C LYS A 110 -13.02 8.78 0.71
N SER A 111 -12.59 8.26 1.84
CA SER A 111 -11.34 7.50 1.95
C SER A 111 -11.48 6.14 1.28
N ARG A 112 -12.59 5.44 1.51
CA ARG A 112 -12.93 4.19 0.83
C ARG A 112 -13.13 4.38 -0.67
N ASP A 113 -13.74 5.48 -1.12
CA ASP A 113 -13.88 5.81 -2.55
C ASP A 113 -12.52 5.96 -3.24
N SER A 114 -11.52 6.48 -2.56
CA SER A 114 -10.16 6.59 -3.11
C SER A 114 -9.51 5.21 -3.33
N ILE A 115 -9.89 4.22 -2.53
CA ILE A 115 -9.52 2.81 -2.70
C ILE A 115 -10.47 2.16 -3.71
N SER A 116 -11.75 2.52 -3.73
CA SER A 116 -12.76 2.02 -4.68
C SER A 116 -12.48 2.43 -6.13
N HIS A 117 -11.72 3.49 -6.38
CA HIS A 117 -11.21 3.77 -7.73
C HIS A 117 -10.30 2.66 -8.25
N LEU A 118 -9.64 1.91 -7.37
CA LEU A 118 -8.94 0.66 -7.73
C LEU A 118 -9.92 -0.49 -7.96
N LEU A 119 -11.03 -0.55 -7.23
CA LEU A 119 -12.11 -1.51 -7.46
C LEU A 119 -12.86 -1.21 -8.76
N ALA A 120 -12.91 0.06 -9.19
CA ALA A 120 -13.47 0.46 -10.49
C ALA A 120 -12.63 -0.02 -11.70
N ILE A 121 -11.47 -0.65 -11.47
CA ILE A 121 -10.67 -1.33 -12.49
C ILE A 121 -11.32 -2.66 -12.90
N ARG A 122 -12.22 -3.23 -12.08
CA ARG A 122 -12.91 -4.49 -12.39
C ARG A 122 -13.76 -4.31 -13.66
N PRO A 123 -13.52 -5.11 -14.69
CA PRO A 123 -14.38 -5.14 -15.87
C PRO A 123 -15.69 -5.87 -15.55
N ASP A 124 -16.80 -5.29 -16.00
CA ASP A 124 -18.13 -5.88 -15.78
C ASP A 124 -18.42 -7.02 -16.76
N VAL A 125 -17.83 -6.97 -17.96
CA VAL A 125 -18.10 -7.88 -19.06
C VAL A 125 -16.83 -8.24 -19.85
N ALA A 126 -16.86 -9.40 -20.50
CA ALA A 126 -15.85 -9.87 -21.45
C ALA A 126 -16.51 -10.20 -22.79
N ASN A 127 -15.97 -9.69 -23.90
CA ASN A 127 -16.40 -10.06 -25.25
C ASN A 127 -15.62 -11.29 -25.70
N VAL A 128 -16.21 -12.48 -25.61
CA VAL A 128 -15.57 -13.77 -25.99
C VAL A 128 -15.97 -14.18 -27.39
N GLU A 129 -15.01 -14.58 -28.20
CA GLU A 129 -15.24 -15.14 -29.52
C GLU A 129 -15.35 -16.68 -29.45
N ARG A 130 -16.54 -17.21 -29.72
CA ARG A 130 -16.82 -18.66 -29.81
C ARG A 130 -17.44 -18.95 -31.15
N ASP A 131 -16.93 -19.91 -31.89
CA ASP A 131 -17.42 -20.32 -33.21
C ASP A 131 -17.60 -19.15 -34.21
N GLY A 132 -16.65 -18.19 -34.19
CA GLY A 132 -16.67 -17.01 -35.06
C GLY A 132 -17.73 -15.95 -34.71
N LYS A 133 -18.38 -16.07 -33.54
CA LYS A 133 -19.32 -15.08 -33.01
C LYS A 133 -18.81 -14.51 -31.71
N VAL A 134 -18.84 -13.19 -31.62
CA VAL A 134 -18.50 -12.48 -30.38
C VAL A 134 -19.74 -12.38 -29.51
N SER A 135 -19.67 -12.86 -28.27
CA SER A 135 -20.71 -12.79 -27.27
C SER A 135 -20.20 -12.15 -25.99
N GLU A 136 -21.04 -11.35 -25.35
CA GLU A 136 -20.77 -10.72 -24.07
C GLU A 136 -21.10 -11.71 -22.95
N VAL A 137 -20.11 -11.97 -22.09
CA VAL A 137 -20.21 -12.91 -20.95
C VAL A 137 -19.63 -12.28 -19.69
N SER A 138 -19.92 -12.84 -18.52
CA SER A 138 -19.19 -12.48 -17.30
C SER A 138 -17.71 -12.87 -17.42
N PRO A 139 -16.75 -12.03 -16.98
CA PRO A 139 -15.34 -12.41 -16.95
C PRO A 139 -15.08 -13.72 -16.18
N GLU A 140 -15.93 -14.04 -15.20
CA GLU A 140 -15.84 -15.28 -14.40
C GLU A 140 -16.13 -16.54 -15.21
N ASP A 141 -16.88 -16.42 -16.33
CA ASP A 141 -17.26 -17.52 -17.20
C ASP A 141 -16.27 -17.76 -18.37
N VAL A 142 -15.14 -17.05 -18.38
CA VAL A 142 -14.12 -17.15 -19.42
C VAL A 142 -13.05 -18.15 -19.00
N ALA A 143 -12.80 -19.16 -19.86
CA ALA A 143 -11.80 -20.18 -19.61
C ALA A 143 -10.42 -19.76 -20.14
N ILE A 144 -9.37 -20.43 -19.64
CA ILE A 144 -8.00 -20.28 -20.18
C ILE A 144 -7.97 -20.78 -21.62
N GLY A 145 -7.34 -19.98 -22.49
CA GLY A 145 -7.16 -20.30 -23.90
C GLY A 145 -8.29 -19.81 -24.82
N GLU A 146 -9.38 -19.26 -24.26
CA GLU A 146 -10.41 -18.60 -25.06
C GLU A 146 -9.92 -17.27 -25.62
N ILE A 147 -10.54 -16.84 -26.72
CA ILE A 147 -10.19 -15.58 -27.39
C ILE A 147 -11.18 -14.50 -26.94
N ILE A 148 -10.64 -13.43 -26.36
CA ILE A 148 -11.40 -12.23 -26.04
C ILE A 148 -11.08 -11.11 -27.03
N VAL A 149 -12.08 -10.32 -27.39
CA VAL A 149 -11.98 -9.17 -28.29
C VAL A 149 -12.10 -7.90 -27.46
N VAL A 150 -11.07 -7.06 -27.49
CA VAL A 150 -11.04 -5.80 -26.73
C VAL A 150 -11.03 -4.62 -27.69
N LYS A 151 -12.08 -3.82 -27.65
CA LYS A 151 -12.26 -2.65 -28.52
C LYS A 151 -11.68 -1.38 -27.88
N PRO A 152 -11.40 -0.33 -28.68
CA PRO A 152 -11.03 0.98 -28.14
C PRO A 152 -12.05 1.50 -27.12
N GLY A 153 -11.56 2.00 -25.98
CA GLY A 153 -12.38 2.44 -24.85
C GLY A 153 -12.78 1.33 -23.87
N GLU A 154 -12.64 0.07 -24.23
CA GLU A 154 -12.94 -1.06 -23.33
C GLU A 154 -11.76 -1.39 -22.41
N ARG A 155 -12.10 -1.94 -21.23
CA ARG A 155 -11.11 -2.50 -20.31
C ARG A 155 -10.79 -3.92 -20.70
N VAL A 156 -9.52 -4.29 -20.60
CA VAL A 156 -9.06 -5.68 -20.75
C VAL A 156 -9.63 -6.51 -19.60
N PRO A 157 -10.48 -7.52 -19.87
CA PRO A 157 -11.18 -8.25 -18.81
C PRO A 157 -10.30 -9.27 -18.09
N ILE A 158 -9.38 -9.93 -18.80
CA ILE A 158 -8.55 -11.02 -18.27
C ILE A 158 -7.15 -10.93 -18.87
N ASP A 159 -6.14 -11.36 -18.13
CA ASP A 159 -4.76 -11.41 -18.59
C ASP A 159 -4.60 -12.39 -19.77
N GLY A 160 -3.79 -12.02 -20.77
CA GLY A 160 -3.59 -12.87 -21.95
C GLY A 160 -2.41 -12.44 -22.81
N LYS A 161 -2.32 -13.05 -23.99
CA LYS A 161 -1.38 -12.69 -25.06
C LYS A 161 -2.13 -12.20 -26.29
N VAL A 162 -1.68 -11.11 -26.87
CA VAL A 162 -2.21 -10.58 -28.13
C VAL A 162 -1.89 -11.54 -29.26
N ILE A 163 -2.93 -12.01 -29.97
CA ILE A 163 -2.79 -12.90 -31.12
C ILE A 163 -3.08 -12.18 -32.45
N GLU A 164 -3.79 -11.04 -32.40
CA GLU A 164 -4.10 -10.23 -33.57
C GLU A 164 -4.36 -8.78 -33.17
N GLY A 165 -3.88 -7.83 -33.98
CA GLY A 165 -4.07 -6.40 -33.79
C GLY A 165 -2.90 -5.72 -33.07
N GLU A 166 -2.92 -4.40 -33.11
CA GLU A 166 -1.96 -3.52 -32.44
C GLU A 166 -2.73 -2.38 -31.76
N THR A 167 -2.30 -1.96 -30.58
CA THR A 167 -2.94 -0.85 -29.86
C THR A 167 -2.02 -0.22 -28.82
N SER A 168 -2.41 0.95 -28.32
CA SER A 168 -1.83 1.57 -27.12
C SER A 168 -2.75 1.35 -25.94
N LEU A 169 -2.21 0.99 -24.78
CA LEU A 169 -2.93 0.76 -23.54
C LEU A 169 -2.69 1.89 -22.55
N ASP A 170 -3.76 2.40 -21.96
CA ASP A 170 -3.66 3.21 -20.75
C ASP A 170 -3.51 2.28 -19.53
N THR A 171 -2.35 2.34 -18.93
CA THR A 171 -2.00 1.57 -17.74
C THR A 171 -2.02 2.40 -16.46
N ALA A 172 -2.38 3.69 -16.53
CA ALA A 172 -2.28 4.65 -15.42
C ALA A 172 -3.02 4.19 -14.15
N ALA A 173 -4.16 3.51 -14.31
CA ALA A 173 -4.93 3.00 -13.19
C ALA A 173 -4.21 1.87 -12.42
N LEU A 174 -3.32 1.13 -13.07
CA LEU A 174 -2.55 0.02 -12.49
C LEU A 174 -1.15 0.48 -12.04
N THR A 175 -0.41 1.12 -12.93
CA THR A 175 1.00 1.45 -12.71
C THR A 175 1.24 2.87 -12.21
N GLY A 176 0.25 3.75 -12.34
CA GLY A 176 0.39 5.18 -12.06
C GLY A 176 1.16 5.95 -13.14
N GLU A 177 1.52 5.30 -14.26
CA GLU A 177 2.20 5.94 -15.39
C GLU A 177 1.20 6.59 -16.33
N SER A 178 1.43 7.86 -16.69
CA SER A 178 0.53 8.62 -17.59
C SER A 178 0.82 8.36 -19.07
N LEU A 179 1.94 7.70 -19.41
CA LEU A 179 2.28 7.41 -20.80
C LEU A 179 1.65 6.07 -21.22
N PRO A 180 0.88 6.04 -22.32
CA PRO A 180 0.35 4.80 -22.86
C PRO A 180 1.48 3.83 -23.26
N ARG A 181 1.20 2.54 -23.12
CA ARG A 181 2.10 1.46 -23.54
C ARG A 181 1.62 0.88 -24.87
N ASP A 182 2.46 0.92 -25.89
CA ASP A 182 2.17 0.27 -27.17
C ASP A 182 2.36 -1.24 -27.05
N ILE A 183 1.44 -2.00 -27.63
CA ILE A 183 1.45 -3.46 -27.68
C ILE A 183 1.16 -3.98 -29.10
N SER A 184 1.77 -5.09 -29.43
CA SER A 184 1.65 -5.78 -30.71
C SER A 184 1.44 -7.29 -30.53
N VAL A 185 1.29 -8.00 -31.65
CA VAL A 185 1.10 -9.46 -31.63
C VAL A 185 2.27 -10.16 -30.92
N GLY A 186 1.94 -11.03 -29.96
CA GLY A 186 2.88 -11.75 -29.12
C GLY A 186 3.12 -11.12 -27.74
N ASP A 187 2.76 -9.86 -27.56
CA ASP A 187 2.91 -9.17 -26.27
C ASP A 187 1.88 -9.65 -25.25
N SER A 188 2.26 -9.58 -23.97
CA SER A 188 1.35 -9.85 -22.86
C SER A 188 0.52 -8.61 -22.53
N ILE A 189 -0.78 -8.81 -22.39
CA ILE A 189 -1.75 -7.78 -21.98
C ILE A 189 -2.34 -8.12 -20.60
N MET A 190 -2.53 -7.08 -19.79
CA MET A 190 -3.00 -7.22 -18.42
C MET A 190 -4.45 -6.77 -18.26
N SER A 191 -5.19 -7.49 -17.44
CA SER A 191 -6.54 -7.09 -17.07
C SER A 191 -6.54 -5.73 -16.36
N GLY A 192 -7.60 -4.94 -16.58
CA GLY A 192 -7.76 -3.60 -15.99
C GLY A 192 -7.18 -2.44 -16.78
N CYS A 193 -6.27 -2.66 -17.74
CA CYS A 193 -5.82 -1.64 -18.69
C CYS A 193 -6.97 -1.22 -19.60
N ILE A 194 -6.97 0.03 -20.05
CA ILE A 194 -7.94 0.53 -21.03
C ILE A 194 -7.29 0.51 -22.41
N ASN A 195 -7.95 -0.11 -23.36
CA ASN A 195 -7.57 -0.09 -24.76
C ASN A 195 -7.86 1.28 -25.38
N LEU A 196 -6.87 1.95 -25.99
CA LEU A 196 -7.03 3.32 -26.50
C LEU A 196 -7.31 3.42 -28.00
N SER A 197 -6.73 2.54 -28.84
CA SER A 197 -6.70 2.80 -30.28
C SER A 197 -7.24 1.66 -31.16
N GLY A 198 -6.56 0.51 -31.20
CA GLY A 198 -6.88 -0.60 -32.09
C GLY A 198 -7.78 -1.66 -31.45
N VAL A 199 -8.48 -2.45 -32.27
CA VAL A 199 -9.13 -3.67 -31.78
C VAL A 199 -8.08 -4.76 -31.67
N VAL A 200 -8.00 -5.41 -30.51
CA VAL A 200 -7.07 -6.53 -30.29
C VAL A 200 -7.80 -7.80 -29.94
N ARG A 201 -7.33 -8.92 -30.47
CA ARG A 201 -7.73 -10.28 -30.07
C ARG A 201 -6.68 -10.84 -29.14
N VAL A 202 -7.13 -11.28 -27.99
CA VAL A 202 -6.27 -11.73 -26.89
C VAL A 202 -6.65 -13.15 -26.52
N LYS A 203 -5.68 -14.05 -26.51
CA LYS A 203 -5.84 -15.40 -25.98
C LYS A 203 -5.58 -15.36 -24.47
N THR A 204 -6.59 -15.73 -23.69
CA THR A 204 -6.52 -15.72 -22.23
C THR A 204 -5.46 -16.70 -21.70
N THR A 205 -4.70 -16.27 -20.72
CA THR A 205 -3.66 -17.09 -20.06
C THR A 205 -4.01 -17.46 -18.62
N LYS A 206 -5.01 -16.80 -18.05
CA LYS A 206 -5.48 -17.01 -16.68
C LYS A 206 -7.02 -17.04 -16.64
N VAL A 207 -7.58 -17.54 -15.57
CA VAL A 207 -9.00 -17.33 -15.21
C VAL A 207 -9.17 -15.99 -14.50
N PHE A 208 -10.39 -15.44 -14.46
CA PHE A 208 -10.64 -14.12 -13.86
C PHE A 208 -10.17 -14.01 -12.42
N GLY A 209 -10.42 -15.01 -11.57
CA GLY A 209 -9.95 -15.01 -10.17
C GLY A 209 -8.43 -14.97 -9.98
N GLU A 210 -7.67 -15.37 -10.98
CA GLU A 210 -6.19 -15.32 -10.99
C GLU A 210 -5.66 -14.11 -11.80
N SER A 211 -6.55 -13.29 -12.35
CA SER A 211 -6.18 -12.12 -13.14
C SER A 211 -5.51 -11.04 -12.30
N THR A 212 -4.73 -10.19 -12.94
CA THR A 212 -4.06 -9.04 -12.30
C THR A 212 -5.04 -8.16 -11.52
N VAL A 213 -6.19 -7.87 -12.10
CA VAL A 213 -7.25 -7.06 -11.45
C VAL A 213 -7.78 -7.76 -10.20
N SER A 214 -8.11 -9.05 -10.27
CA SER A 214 -8.65 -9.79 -9.13
C SER A 214 -7.67 -9.79 -7.96
N LYS A 215 -6.39 -10.02 -8.23
CA LYS A 215 -5.34 -9.99 -7.21
C LYS A 215 -5.14 -8.61 -6.58
N ILE A 216 -5.22 -7.54 -7.37
CA ILE A 216 -5.16 -6.17 -6.84
C ILE A 216 -6.34 -5.91 -5.90
N ILE A 217 -7.55 -6.34 -6.28
CA ILE A 217 -8.75 -6.21 -5.46
C ILE A 217 -8.57 -6.97 -4.14
N ASP A 218 -8.14 -8.22 -4.17
CA ASP A 218 -7.90 -9.05 -2.99
C ASP A 218 -6.84 -8.43 -2.05
N LEU A 219 -5.78 -7.85 -2.62
CA LEU A 219 -4.74 -7.15 -1.86
C LEU A 219 -5.30 -5.92 -1.13
N VAL A 220 -6.14 -5.15 -1.80
CA VAL A 220 -6.79 -3.96 -1.24
C VAL A 220 -7.79 -4.34 -0.15
N GLU A 221 -8.61 -5.36 -0.36
CA GLU A 221 -9.56 -5.85 0.64
C GLU A 221 -8.88 -6.48 1.85
N SER A 222 -7.76 -7.18 1.65
CA SER A 222 -7.01 -7.77 2.74
C SER A 222 -6.20 -6.76 3.56
N ALA A 223 -5.97 -5.54 3.04
CA ALA A 223 -5.26 -4.48 3.76
C ALA A 223 -5.97 -4.07 5.07
N ASP A 224 -7.29 -4.19 5.14
CA ASP A 224 -8.08 -3.93 6.36
C ASP A 224 -7.79 -4.93 7.49
N LYS A 225 -7.31 -6.14 7.18
CA LYS A 225 -7.03 -7.18 8.18
C LYS A 225 -5.71 -6.96 8.91
N ASN A 226 -4.77 -6.27 8.30
CA ASN A 226 -3.41 -6.06 8.80
C ASN A 226 -3.26 -4.67 9.44
N LYS A 227 -3.82 -4.50 10.65
CA LYS A 227 -3.79 -3.23 11.39
C LYS A 227 -2.39 -2.89 11.90
N SER A 228 -2.02 -1.61 11.81
CA SER A 228 -0.77 -1.08 12.36
C SER A 228 -0.68 -1.23 13.89
N LYS A 229 0.55 -1.15 14.42
CA LYS A 229 0.75 -1.09 15.88
C LYS A 229 0.04 0.12 16.48
N SER A 230 0.00 1.24 15.78
CA SER A 230 -0.67 2.47 16.20
C SER A 230 -2.19 2.30 16.26
N GLU A 231 -2.82 1.69 15.26
CA GLU A 231 -4.26 1.38 15.26
C GLU A 231 -4.62 0.35 16.34
N SER A 232 -3.83 -0.72 16.46
CA SER A 232 -4.00 -1.74 17.51
C SER A 232 -3.84 -1.15 18.91
N PHE A 233 -2.93 -0.19 19.09
CA PHE A 233 -2.75 0.52 20.35
C PHE A 233 -3.98 1.36 20.69
N ILE A 234 -4.53 2.11 19.73
CA ILE A 234 -5.70 2.97 19.96
C ILE A 234 -6.92 2.12 20.33
N THR A 235 -7.16 1.01 19.65
CA THR A 235 -8.26 0.09 20.00
C THR A 235 -8.10 -0.49 21.41
N LYS A 236 -6.88 -0.91 21.79
CA LYS A 236 -6.59 -1.39 23.14
C LYS A 236 -6.69 -0.28 24.18
N PHE A 237 -6.22 0.93 23.84
CA PHE A 237 -6.30 2.10 24.71
C PHE A 237 -7.75 2.45 25.00
N ALA A 238 -8.62 2.54 24.00
CA ALA A 238 -10.03 2.85 24.18
C ALA A 238 -10.71 1.87 25.16
N ARG A 239 -10.43 0.57 25.02
CA ARG A 239 -10.99 -0.48 25.90
C ARG A 239 -10.63 -0.33 27.38
N VAL A 240 -9.45 0.20 27.69
CA VAL A 240 -9.01 0.41 29.08
C VAL A 240 -9.37 1.81 29.56
N TYR A 241 -9.27 2.79 28.67
CA TYR A 241 -9.49 4.21 28.97
C TYR A 241 -10.94 4.48 29.40
N THR A 242 -11.94 3.96 28.71
CA THR A 242 -13.34 4.26 28.96
C THR A 242 -13.82 3.80 30.34
N PRO A 243 -13.55 2.58 30.83
CA PRO A 243 -13.86 2.22 32.22
C PRO A 243 -13.20 3.12 33.27
N VAL A 244 -11.93 3.51 33.04
CA VAL A 244 -11.21 4.40 33.96
C VAL A 244 -11.87 5.77 34.02
N VAL A 245 -12.28 6.30 32.89
CA VAL A 245 -12.98 7.58 32.78
C VAL A 245 -14.34 7.54 33.50
N VAL A 246 -15.13 6.49 33.30
CA VAL A 246 -16.41 6.31 33.97
C VAL A 246 -16.23 6.27 35.50
N MET A 247 -15.25 5.51 35.98
CA MET A 247 -14.94 5.46 37.42
C MET A 247 -14.46 6.81 37.95
N ALA A 248 -13.66 7.55 37.19
CA ALA A 248 -13.23 8.91 37.55
C ALA A 248 -14.41 9.89 37.62
N ALA A 249 -15.33 9.82 36.66
CA ALA A 249 -16.55 10.64 36.66
C ALA A 249 -17.45 10.32 37.84
N LEU A 250 -17.67 9.05 38.17
CA LEU A 250 -18.41 8.65 39.38
C LEU A 250 -17.72 9.16 40.65
N THR A 251 -16.40 9.03 40.72
CA THR A 251 -15.61 9.57 41.83
C THR A 251 -15.80 11.08 41.96
N LEU A 252 -15.78 11.81 40.86
CA LEU A 252 -15.98 13.26 40.81
C LEU A 252 -17.40 13.66 41.20
N ALA A 253 -18.42 12.87 40.84
CA ALA A 253 -19.81 13.13 41.17
C ALA A 253 -20.12 12.94 42.67
N PHE A 254 -19.52 11.90 43.29
CA PHE A 254 -19.96 11.48 44.65
C PHE A 254 -18.98 11.83 45.77
N ILE A 255 -17.67 11.84 45.53
CA ILE A 255 -16.69 12.06 46.62
C ILE A 255 -16.59 13.54 47.05
N PRO A 256 -16.38 14.52 46.16
CA PRO A 256 -16.24 15.92 46.59
C PRO A 256 -17.46 16.49 47.33
N PRO A 257 -18.74 16.15 46.97
CA PRO A 257 -19.91 16.62 47.72
C PRO A 257 -19.90 16.21 49.19
N VAL A 258 -19.31 15.05 49.55
CA VAL A 258 -19.22 14.57 50.94
C VAL A 258 -18.35 15.48 51.80
N PHE A 259 -17.31 16.08 51.19
CA PHE A 259 -16.36 16.96 51.88
C PHE A 259 -16.72 18.46 51.73
N ALA A 260 -17.79 18.77 50.97
CA ALA A 260 -18.23 20.15 50.79
C ALA A 260 -18.90 20.71 52.02
N GLY A 261 -18.45 21.83 52.51
CA GLY A 261 -19.00 22.47 53.75
C GLY A 261 -20.47 22.86 53.66
N ALA A 262 -21.07 22.95 52.48
CA ALA A 262 -22.48 23.25 52.23
C ALA A 262 -23.43 22.04 52.38
N GLY A 263 -22.89 20.85 52.63
CA GLY A 263 -23.66 19.60 52.71
C GLY A 263 -23.83 18.91 51.36
N PHE A 264 -24.00 17.57 51.38
CA PHE A 264 -24.04 16.71 50.20
C PHE A 264 -25.13 17.15 49.20
N MET A 265 -26.38 17.32 49.65
CA MET A 265 -27.52 17.63 48.78
C MET A 265 -27.42 18.99 48.08
N ALA A 266 -26.78 19.97 48.70
CA ALA A 266 -26.57 21.29 48.09
C ALA A 266 -25.40 21.31 47.09
N SER A 267 -24.39 20.45 47.29
CA SER A 267 -23.19 20.40 46.48
C SER A 267 -23.25 19.36 45.33
N PHE A 268 -24.06 18.32 45.50
CA PHE A 268 -24.18 17.20 44.56
C PHE A 268 -24.55 17.63 43.13
N PRO A 269 -25.52 18.53 42.88
CA PRO A 269 -25.85 18.95 41.52
C PRO A 269 -24.66 19.59 40.79
N ILE A 270 -23.87 20.41 41.49
CA ILE A 270 -22.69 21.09 40.93
C ILE A 270 -21.64 20.07 40.50
N TRP A 271 -21.35 19.09 41.35
CA TRP A 271 -20.34 18.07 41.05
C TRP A 271 -20.84 17.05 40.05
N LEU A 272 -22.12 16.75 40.03
CA LEU A 272 -22.75 15.93 39.00
C LEU A 272 -22.62 16.60 37.62
N HIS A 273 -22.94 17.90 37.52
CA HIS A 273 -22.75 18.66 36.27
C HIS A 273 -21.30 18.61 35.79
N ARG A 274 -20.31 18.81 36.69
CA ARG A 274 -18.88 18.67 36.33
C ARG A 274 -18.51 17.26 35.86
N ALA A 275 -19.09 16.24 36.51
CA ALA A 275 -18.86 14.84 36.10
C ALA A 275 -19.47 14.53 34.74
N LEU A 276 -20.64 15.09 34.40
CA LEU A 276 -21.23 14.93 33.06
C LEU A 276 -20.39 15.62 31.98
N ILE A 277 -19.91 16.86 32.23
CA ILE A 277 -18.94 17.53 31.33
C ILE A 277 -17.69 16.67 31.17
N PHE A 278 -17.17 16.14 32.28
CA PHE A 278 -15.98 15.26 32.25
C PHE A 278 -16.22 14.02 31.37
N LEU A 279 -17.39 13.39 31.44
CA LEU A 279 -17.73 12.23 30.58
C LEU A 279 -17.77 12.61 29.11
N VAL A 280 -18.43 13.71 28.73
CA VAL A 280 -18.52 14.16 27.32
C VAL A 280 -17.13 14.45 26.75
N VAL A 281 -16.27 15.20 27.48
CA VAL A 281 -14.93 15.54 27.02
C VAL A 281 -14.04 14.31 26.85
N SER A 282 -14.29 13.28 27.63
CA SER A 282 -13.44 12.10 27.70
C SER A 282 -13.63 11.10 26.55
N CYS A 283 -14.64 11.26 25.65
CA CYS A 283 -14.76 10.41 24.48
C CYS A 283 -13.48 10.47 23.61
N PRO A 284 -12.83 9.35 23.27
CA PRO A 284 -11.64 9.37 22.41
C PRO A 284 -11.96 9.48 20.91
N CYS A 285 -13.14 9.96 20.49
CA CYS A 285 -13.68 9.94 19.14
C CYS A 285 -12.68 10.47 18.08
N ALA A 286 -12.05 11.63 18.36
CA ALA A 286 -11.05 12.21 17.46
C ALA A 286 -9.85 11.29 17.18
N LEU A 287 -9.46 10.45 18.14
CA LEU A 287 -8.35 9.51 18.00
C LEU A 287 -8.76 8.26 17.24
N VAL A 288 -9.91 7.70 17.62
CA VAL A 288 -10.44 6.44 17.05
C VAL A 288 -10.72 6.60 15.56
N ILE A 289 -11.17 7.78 15.13
CA ILE A 289 -11.54 8.08 13.74
C ILE A 289 -10.34 8.55 12.92
N SER A 290 -9.61 9.56 13.41
CA SER A 290 -8.62 10.26 12.57
C SER A 290 -7.37 9.45 12.27
N VAL A 291 -7.01 8.49 13.13
CA VAL A 291 -5.80 7.68 12.92
C VAL A 291 -6.02 6.63 11.83
N PRO A 292 -7.03 5.75 11.86
CA PRO A 292 -7.33 4.86 10.75
C PRO A 292 -7.51 5.63 9.43
N LEU A 293 -8.25 6.75 9.46
CA LEU A 293 -8.46 7.58 8.29
C LEU A 293 -7.14 8.11 7.69
N SER A 294 -6.16 8.45 8.52
CA SER A 294 -4.83 8.85 8.06
C SER A 294 -4.12 7.70 7.34
N PHE A 295 -4.19 6.47 7.88
CA PHE A 295 -3.61 5.28 7.25
C PHE A 295 -4.29 4.95 5.93
N PHE A 296 -5.63 4.94 5.87
CA PHE A 296 -6.36 4.73 4.63
C PHE A 296 -6.02 5.80 3.58
N GLY A 297 -5.87 7.05 4.01
CA GLY A 297 -5.40 8.12 3.15
C GLY A 297 -4.00 7.86 2.59
N GLY A 298 -3.09 7.35 3.41
CA GLY A 298 -1.73 6.98 3.03
C GLY A 298 -1.69 5.80 2.06
N LEU A 299 -2.44 4.73 2.33
CA LEU A 299 -2.58 3.57 1.45
C LEU A 299 -3.13 3.98 0.08
N GLY A 300 -4.20 4.79 0.05
CA GLY A 300 -4.76 5.32 -1.18
C GLY A 300 -3.81 6.25 -1.95
N ALA A 301 -2.97 7.02 -1.26
CA ALA A 301 -1.94 7.85 -1.90
C ALA A 301 -0.81 7.00 -2.50
N ALA A 302 -0.36 5.96 -1.81
CA ALA A 302 0.65 5.01 -2.30
C ALA A 302 0.16 4.27 -3.54
N SER A 303 -1.07 3.77 -3.49
CA SER A 303 -1.68 3.03 -4.59
C SER A 303 -1.81 3.87 -5.87
N ARG A 304 -2.23 5.14 -5.77
CA ARG A 304 -2.26 6.08 -6.92
C ARG A 304 -0.88 6.34 -7.54
N ARG A 305 0.19 5.98 -6.84
CA ARG A 305 1.58 6.08 -7.31
C ARG A 305 2.14 4.74 -7.80
N GLY A 306 1.28 3.73 -7.96
CA GLY A 306 1.68 2.40 -8.38
C GLY A 306 2.42 1.60 -7.30
N VAL A 307 2.21 1.93 -6.02
CA VAL A 307 2.75 1.21 -4.87
C VAL A 307 1.60 0.61 -4.07
N LEU A 308 1.43 -0.70 -4.12
CA LEU A 308 0.43 -1.41 -3.34
C LEU A 308 1.04 -1.87 -2.01
N ILE A 309 0.41 -1.47 -0.91
CA ILE A 309 0.83 -1.83 0.46
C ILE A 309 -0.28 -2.67 1.08
N LYS A 310 0.04 -3.91 1.53
CA LYS A 310 -0.93 -4.90 2.03
C LYS A 310 -1.51 -4.62 3.42
N GLY A 311 -1.22 -3.47 4.01
CA GLY A 311 -1.78 -3.12 5.32
C GLY A 311 -1.13 -1.91 5.97
N SER A 312 -1.82 -1.33 6.93
CA SER A 312 -1.34 -0.17 7.67
C SER A 312 -0.11 -0.47 8.54
N ASN A 313 0.08 -1.73 8.97
CA ASN A 313 1.29 -2.17 9.65
C ASN A 313 2.55 -1.99 8.78
N TYR A 314 2.45 -2.17 7.47
CA TYR A 314 3.56 -1.98 6.54
C TYR A 314 3.82 -0.50 6.24
N VAL A 315 2.80 0.36 6.32
CA VAL A 315 3.00 1.82 6.31
C VAL A 315 3.84 2.25 7.52
N ASP A 316 3.54 1.71 8.71
CA ASP A 316 4.31 1.98 9.93
C ASP A 316 5.75 1.44 9.81
N ALA A 317 5.91 0.23 9.27
CA ALA A 317 7.20 -0.39 9.02
C ALA A 317 8.06 0.42 8.02
N LEU A 318 7.51 0.81 6.86
CA LEU A 318 8.20 1.62 5.86
C LEU A 318 8.62 3.00 6.38
N ALA A 319 7.84 3.61 7.28
CA ALA A 319 8.21 4.87 7.90
C ALA A 319 9.48 4.75 8.76
N ASN A 320 9.72 3.57 9.35
CA ASN A 320 10.86 3.25 10.20
C ASN A 320 11.97 2.49 9.49
N LEU A 321 11.98 2.50 8.16
CA LEU A 321 12.97 1.79 7.35
C LEU A 321 14.38 2.29 7.63
N GLY A 322 15.29 1.35 7.98
CA GLY A 322 16.69 1.61 8.29
C GLY A 322 17.67 0.85 7.39
N VAL A 323 17.30 -0.35 6.96
CA VAL A 323 18.14 -1.20 6.10
C VAL A 323 17.32 -1.62 4.87
N VAL A 324 17.89 -1.47 3.69
CA VAL A 324 17.29 -1.96 2.43
C VAL A 324 18.25 -2.92 1.77
N VAL A 325 17.77 -4.13 1.54
CA VAL A 325 18.50 -5.20 0.88
C VAL A 325 17.88 -5.44 -0.49
N PHE A 326 18.67 -5.35 -1.53
CA PHE A 326 18.23 -5.55 -2.92
C PHE A 326 18.77 -6.87 -3.46
N ASP A 327 17.91 -7.61 -4.15
CA ASP A 327 18.44 -8.55 -5.15
C ASP A 327 19.04 -7.76 -6.33
N LYS A 328 19.96 -8.36 -7.07
CA LYS A 328 20.53 -7.72 -8.26
C LYS A 328 19.61 -7.90 -9.47
N THR A 329 19.41 -9.15 -9.89
CA THR A 329 18.79 -9.51 -11.17
C THR A 329 17.29 -9.28 -11.16
N GLY A 330 16.73 -8.59 -12.16
CA GLY A 330 15.30 -8.27 -12.21
C GLY A 330 14.88 -7.16 -11.22
N THR A 331 15.73 -6.76 -10.28
CA THR A 331 15.47 -5.75 -9.26
C THR A 331 16.22 -4.45 -9.53
N LEU A 332 17.53 -4.44 -9.38
CA LEU A 332 18.39 -3.30 -9.74
C LEU A 332 18.75 -3.28 -11.22
N THR A 333 18.59 -4.42 -11.90
CA THR A 333 18.82 -4.62 -13.32
C THR A 333 17.52 -5.07 -14.00
N TYR A 334 17.49 -5.03 -15.33
CA TYR A 334 16.31 -5.47 -16.10
C TYR A 334 16.19 -7.00 -16.22
N GLY A 335 17.20 -7.78 -15.80
CA GLY A 335 17.27 -9.20 -16.10
C GLY A 335 17.43 -9.48 -17.61
N LYS A 336 17.85 -8.47 -18.35
CA LYS A 336 18.12 -8.55 -19.78
C LYS A 336 19.61 -8.47 -20.01
N PHE A 337 20.14 -9.47 -20.71
CA PHE A 337 21.53 -9.53 -21.05
C PHE A 337 21.79 -8.79 -22.37
N GLU A 338 22.82 -7.96 -22.38
CA GLU A 338 23.30 -7.25 -23.57
C GLU A 338 24.81 -7.47 -23.75
N VAL A 339 25.27 -7.42 -24.98
CA VAL A 339 26.70 -7.44 -25.27
C VAL A 339 27.30 -6.10 -24.86
N GLU A 340 28.22 -6.13 -23.91
CA GLU A 340 28.91 -4.96 -23.39
C GLU A 340 30.18 -4.64 -24.13
N ALA A 341 30.96 -5.69 -24.50
CA ALA A 341 32.18 -5.56 -25.22
C ALA A 341 32.48 -6.83 -26.07
N VAL A 342 33.16 -6.65 -27.18
CA VAL A 342 33.68 -7.70 -28.02
C VAL A 342 35.20 -7.55 -28.08
N HIS A 343 35.91 -8.58 -27.67
CA HIS A 343 37.39 -8.60 -27.64
C HIS A 343 37.92 -9.70 -28.57
N PRO A 344 38.16 -9.37 -29.86
CA PRO A 344 38.75 -10.30 -30.79
C PRO A 344 40.27 -10.42 -30.60
N ASP A 345 40.84 -11.60 -30.91
CA ASP A 345 42.29 -11.81 -31.02
C ASP A 345 42.73 -11.60 -32.48
N ASP A 346 42.49 -12.58 -33.31
CA ASP A 346 42.91 -12.57 -34.73
C ASP A 346 41.74 -12.25 -35.70
N PHE A 347 40.59 -11.83 -35.19
CA PHE A 347 39.37 -11.56 -35.95
C PHE A 347 38.99 -10.08 -35.87
N ASP A 348 38.04 -9.63 -36.68
CA ASP A 348 37.37 -8.38 -36.53
C ASP A 348 36.20 -8.50 -35.50
N GLU A 349 35.90 -7.44 -34.76
CA GLU A 349 34.79 -7.42 -33.77
C GLU A 349 33.48 -7.86 -34.41
N HIS A 350 33.17 -7.36 -35.59
CA HIS A 350 31.95 -7.67 -36.31
C HIS A 350 31.90 -9.15 -36.76
N GLU A 351 33.04 -9.72 -37.24
CA GLU A 351 33.12 -11.12 -37.62
C GLU A 351 33.01 -12.06 -36.44
N LEU A 352 33.63 -11.71 -35.29
CA LEU A 352 33.53 -12.51 -34.07
C LEU A 352 32.09 -12.56 -33.54
N LEU A 353 31.41 -11.39 -33.50
CA LEU A 353 30.03 -11.30 -33.08
C LEU A 353 29.07 -12.01 -34.03
N HIS A 354 29.31 -11.89 -35.37
CA HIS A 354 28.59 -12.59 -36.41
C HIS A 354 28.61 -14.11 -36.20
N LEU A 355 29.80 -14.70 -36.09
CA LEU A 355 29.94 -16.14 -35.87
C LEU A 355 29.30 -16.62 -34.58
N ALA A 356 29.47 -15.86 -33.48
CA ALA A 356 28.87 -16.20 -32.19
C ALA A 356 27.34 -16.13 -32.21
N ALA A 357 26.75 -15.11 -32.85
CA ALA A 357 25.30 -14.95 -32.94
C ALA A 357 24.66 -16.10 -33.77
N HIS A 358 25.28 -16.50 -34.87
CA HIS A 358 24.79 -17.61 -35.69
C HIS A 358 24.85 -18.97 -34.99
N VAL A 359 25.93 -19.27 -34.27
CA VAL A 359 26.07 -20.53 -33.53
C VAL A 359 25.05 -20.59 -32.39
N GLU A 360 24.82 -19.49 -31.70
CA GLU A 360 23.84 -19.38 -30.59
C GLU A 360 22.39 -19.19 -31.07
N HIS A 361 22.13 -19.18 -32.38
CA HIS A 361 20.75 -19.07 -32.92
C HIS A 361 19.84 -20.17 -32.39
N PHE A 362 20.34 -21.37 -32.25
CA PHE A 362 19.57 -22.54 -31.82
C PHE A 362 19.51 -22.72 -30.32
N SER A 363 20.25 -21.89 -29.55
CA SER A 363 20.23 -21.91 -28.09
C SER A 363 19.05 -21.14 -27.55
N THR A 364 18.34 -21.73 -26.58
CA THR A 364 17.29 -21.07 -25.81
C THR A 364 17.84 -20.28 -24.60
N HIS A 365 19.17 -20.30 -24.44
CA HIS A 365 19.82 -19.61 -23.31
C HIS A 365 19.74 -18.09 -23.48
N PRO A 366 19.54 -17.31 -22.37
CA PRO A 366 19.50 -15.84 -22.44
C PRO A 366 20.73 -15.17 -23.07
N ILE A 367 21.90 -15.80 -22.94
CA ILE A 367 23.16 -15.38 -23.59
C ILE A 367 23.03 -15.42 -25.12
N GLY A 368 22.44 -16.48 -25.66
CA GLY A 368 22.20 -16.58 -27.11
C GLY A 368 21.27 -15.47 -27.61
N ALA A 369 20.24 -15.14 -26.84
CA ALA A 369 19.37 -14.01 -27.17
C ALA A 369 20.11 -12.66 -27.17
N ALA A 370 21.05 -12.45 -26.23
CA ALA A 370 21.86 -11.24 -26.19
C ALA A 370 22.77 -11.11 -27.43
N LEU A 371 23.39 -12.19 -27.84
CA LEU A 371 24.24 -12.23 -29.05
C LEU A 371 23.44 -11.94 -30.32
N ARG A 372 22.27 -12.56 -30.50
CA ARG A 372 21.38 -12.30 -31.65
C ARG A 372 20.87 -10.85 -31.67
N ASN A 373 20.49 -10.30 -30.52
CA ASN A 373 20.05 -8.90 -30.43
C ASN A 373 21.18 -7.92 -30.79
N ALA A 374 22.42 -8.26 -30.47
CA ALA A 374 23.58 -7.44 -30.80
C ALA A 374 23.96 -7.56 -32.31
N PHE A 375 23.54 -8.63 -32.98
CA PHE A 375 23.76 -8.85 -34.42
C PHE A 375 22.42 -9.15 -35.14
N PRO A 376 21.53 -8.16 -35.33
CA PRO A 376 20.22 -8.38 -35.95
C PRO A 376 20.27 -8.84 -37.42
N ALA A 377 21.39 -8.61 -38.11
CA ALA A 377 21.60 -9.05 -39.49
C ALA A 377 21.65 -10.58 -39.63
N GLU A 378 21.90 -11.33 -38.56
CA GLU A 378 21.93 -12.80 -38.50
C GLU A 378 20.68 -13.44 -39.14
N ALA A 379 19.51 -12.88 -38.97
CA ALA A 379 18.26 -13.42 -39.52
C ALA A 379 18.16 -13.34 -41.05
N VAL A 380 18.97 -12.52 -41.72
CA VAL A 380 18.83 -12.18 -43.16
C VAL A 380 20.13 -12.24 -43.99
N ASP A 381 21.28 -12.46 -43.39
CA ASP A 381 22.57 -12.43 -44.06
C ASP A 381 22.91 -13.71 -44.87
N GLY A 382 22.08 -14.76 -44.67
CA GLY A 382 22.19 -16.01 -45.45
C GLY A 382 23.36 -16.91 -45.03
N CYS A 383 23.96 -16.71 -43.87
CA CYS A 383 24.97 -17.59 -43.32
C CYS A 383 24.37 -18.97 -42.99
N GLU A 384 24.91 -20.03 -43.61
CA GLU A 384 24.46 -21.39 -43.32
C GLU A 384 25.15 -21.92 -42.06
N VAL A 385 24.32 -22.44 -41.14
CA VAL A 385 24.77 -23.11 -39.92
C VAL A 385 24.34 -24.57 -39.95
N THR A 386 25.32 -25.47 -39.82
CA THR A 386 25.11 -26.93 -39.85
C THR A 386 25.81 -27.60 -38.68
N ASN A 387 25.51 -28.87 -38.44
CA ASN A 387 26.17 -29.72 -37.42
C ASN A 387 26.14 -29.10 -36.00
N VAL A 388 24.98 -28.51 -35.59
CA VAL A 388 24.82 -27.86 -34.30
C VAL A 388 24.76 -28.90 -33.18
N GLU A 389 25.65 -28.79 -32.22
CA GLU A 389 25.76 -29.64 -31.04
C GLU A 389 25.79 -28.75 -29.77
N GLU A 390 24.77 -28.86 -28.94
CA GLU A 390 24.75 -28.21 -27.62
C GLU A 390 25.42 -29.12 -26.59
N ILE A 391 26.51 -28.66 -25.97
CA ILE A 391 27.28 -29.38 -24.96
C ILE A 391 26.88 -28.87 -23.59
N ALA A 392 26.14 -29.68 -22.83
CA ALA A 392 25.57 -29.28 -21.53
C ALA A 392 26.64 -28.74 -20.58
N GLY A 393 26.39 -27.51 -20.05
CA GLY A 393 27.30 -26.82 -19.13
C GLY A 393 28.63 -26.34 -19.75
N ARG A 394 28.76 -26.35 -21.08
CA ARG A 394 29.95 -25.89 -21.84
C ARG A 394 29.58 -24.76 -22.80
N GLY A 395 28.68 -25.00 -23.74
CA GLY A 395 28.30 -24.09 -24.81
C GLY A 395 27.80 -24.82 -26.05
N VAL A 396 27.88 -24.17 -27.19
CA VAL A 396 27.41 -24.68 -28.49
C VAL A 396 28.57 -24.80 -29.47
N ARG A 397 28.60 -25.90 -30.22
CA ARG A 397 29.49 -26.14 -31.32
C ARG A 397 28.68 -26.24 -32.61
N ALA A 398 29.11 -25.59 -33.67
CA ALA A 398 28.46 -25.69 -34.96
C ALA A 398 29.44 -25.41 -36.10
N GLU A 399 29.06 -25.73 -37.34
CA GLU A 399 29.71 -25.25 -38.54
C GLU A 399 28.96 -24.01 -39.04
N ALA A 400 29.63 -22.86 -39.03
CA ALA A 400 29.11 -21.59 -39.51
C ALA A 400 30.04 -20.99 -40.56
N ALA A 401 29.51 -20.54 -41.68
CA ALA A 401 30.29 -20.01 -42.80
C ALA A 401 31.42 -20.95 -43.26
N GLY A 402 31.23 -22.27 -43.18
CA GLY A 402 32.22 -23.30 -43.57
C GLY A 402 33.39 -23.49 -42.60
N ARG A 403 33.29 -22.93 -41.37
CA ARG A 403 34.26 -23.05 -40.27
C ARG A 403 33.64 -23.75 -39.07
N THR A 404 34.44 -24.53 -38.35
CA THR A 404 33.99 -25.09 -37.06
C THR A 404 34.09 -24.02 -35.98
N VAL A 405 32.95 -23.57 -35.44
CA VAL A 405 32.87 -22.52 -34.41
C VAL A 405 32.37 -23.13 -33.13
N CYS A 406 33.04 -22.83 -32.01
CA CYS A 406 32.67 -23.22 -30.67
C CYS A 406 32.47 -21.95 -29.83
N VAL A 407 31.27 -21.81 -29.26
CA VAL A 407 30.88 -20.67 -28.42
C VAL A 407 30.49 -21.17 -27.03
N GLY A 408 31.18 -20.74 -26.01
CA GLY A 408 30.90 -21.25 -24.65
C GLY A 408 31.76 -20.65 -23.54
N ASN A 409 31.80 -21.34 -22.41
CA ASN A 409 32.58 -20.92 -21.25
C ASN A 409 34.05 -21.38 -21.33
N SER A 410 34.86 -20.96 -20.34
CA SER A 410 36.28 -21.35 -20.24
C SER A 410 36.49 -22.87 -20.23
N LYS A 411 35.56 -23.63 -19.58
CA LYS A 411 35.67 -25.10 -19.56
C LYS A 411 35.55 -25.73 -20.94
N MET A 412 34.82 -25.12 -21.86
CA MET A 412 34.74 -25.55 -23.24
C MET A 412 36.07 -25.32 -23.94
N MET A 413 36.74 -24.22 -23.68
CA MET A 413 38.08 -23.94 -24.24
C MET A 413 39.12 -24.93 -23.70
N ASP A 414 39.06 -25.26 -22.41
CA ASP A 414 39.90 -26.28 -21.78
C ASP A 414 39.71 -27.66 -22.43
N ASP A 415 38.47 -28.07 -22.65
CA ASP A 415 38.13 -29.36 -23.27
C ASP A 415 38.62 -29.45 -24.74
N LEU A 416 38.65 -28.31 -25.44
CA LEU A 416 39.18 -28.19 -26.79
C LEU A 416 40.71 -28.10 -26.85
N GLY A 417 41.37 -27.92 -25.69
CA GLY A 417 42.81 -27.69 -25.60
C GLY A 417 43.26 -26.37 -26.20
N VAL A 418 42.38 -25.36 -26.18
CA VAL A 418 42.63 -24.03 -26.73
C VAL A 418 43.10 -23.11 -25.62
N GLU A 419 44.26 -22.46 -25.82
CA GLU A 419 44.74 -21.44 -24.88
C GLU A 419 43.84 -20.20 -24.94
N TRP A 420 43.22 -19.85 -23.82
CA TRP A 420 42.34 -18.71 -23.67
C TRP A 420 42.86 -17.76 -22.56
N HIS A 421 42.44 -16.52 -22.55
CA HIS A 421 42.79 -15.55 -21.50
C HIS A 421 41.58 -14.95 -20.81
N ASP A 422 41.74 -14.58 -19.55
CA ASP A 422 40.71 -13.90 -18.76
C ASP A 422 40.44 -12.48 -19.26
N CYS A 423 39.22 -12.03 -19.08
CA CYS A 423 38.84 -10.66 -19.34
C CYS A 423 38.89 -9.83 -18.07
N HIS A 424 39.33 -8.58 -18.18
CA HIS A 424 39.39 -7.62 -17.10
C HIS A 424 38.05 -6.93 -16.82
N LEU A 425 37.08 -7.04 -17.75
CA LEU A 425 35.73 -6.53 -17.56
C LEU A 425 34.89 -7.51 -16.75
N ALA A 426 34.02 -6.95 -15.90
CA ALA A 426 33.10 -7.73 -15.09
C ALA A 426 31.84 -8.08 -15.92
N GLY A 427 31.64 -9.35 -16.18
CA GLY A 427 30.47 -9.84 -16.93
C GLY A 427 30.50 -11.36 -17.09
N THR A 428 29.52 -11.88 -17.82
CA THR A 428 29.55 -13.26 -18.30
C THR A 428 30.40 -13.29 -19.55
N ILE A 429 31.54 -13.97 -19.47
CA ILE A 429 32.46 -14.08 -20.58
C ILE A 429 32.09 -15.29 -21.44
N VAL A 430 31.84 -15.03 -22.71
CA VAL A 430 31.56 -16.03 -23.74
C VAL A 430 32.79 -16.11 -24.64
N HIS A 431 33.52 -17.20 -24.51
CA HIS A 431 34.68 -17.46 -25.33
C HIS A 431 34.27 -18.04 -26.67
N VAL A 432 34.99 -17.68 -27.71
CA VAL A 432 34.78 -18.15 -29.08
C VAL A 432 36.08 -18.79 -29.61
N ALA A 433 35.97 -19.99 -30.11
CA ALA A 433 37.06 -20.65 -30.83
C ALA A 433 36.62 -21.00 -32.26
N VAL A 434 37.48 -20.78 -33.25
CA VAL A 434 37.25 -21.04 -34.66
C VAL A 434 38.35 -21.97 -35.19
N ASP A 435 37.96 -23.09 -35.80
CA ASP A 435 38.86 -24.12 -36.35
C ASP A 435 39.94 -24.58 -35.34
N GLY A 436 39.55 -24.69 -34.05
CA GLY A 436 40.42 -25.13 -32.95
C GLY A 436 41.43 -24.09 -32.47
N LYS A 437 41.26 -22.81 -32.83
CA LYS A 437 42.06 -21.68 -32.34
C LYS A 437 41.18 -20.70 -31.60
N TYR A 438 41.73 -20.05 -30.57
CA TYR A 438 41.04 -18.98 -29.87
C TYR A 438 40.82 -17.79 -30.80
N ALA A 439 39.58 -17.34 -30.88
CA ALA A 439 39.19 -16.22 -31.73
C ALA A 439 38.93 -14.95 -30.94
N GLY A 440 38.70 -15.08 -29.63
CA GLY A 440 38.41 -13.98 -28.74
C GLY A 440 37.29 -14.29 -27.75
N HIS A 441 36.78 -13.26 -27.11
CA HIS A 441 35.66 -13.40 -26.18
C HIS A 441 34.69 -12.21 -26.27
N ILE A 442 33.45 -12.46 -25.86
CA ILE A 442 32.36 -11.48 -25.81
C ILE A 442 31.92 -11.35 -24.36
N VAL A 443 31.86 -10.13 -23.88
CA VAL A 443 31.39 -9.82 -22.53
C VAL A 443 29.91 -9.47 -22.56
N ILE A 444 29.14 -10.21 -21.79
CA ILE A 444 27.69 -10.02 -21.67
C ILE A 444 27.37 -9.62 -20.26
N SER A 445 26.65 -8.52 -20.09
CA SER A 445 26.23 -8.01 -18.79
C SER A 445 24.72 -7.82 -18.71
N ASP A 446 24.21 -7.85 -17.48
CA ASP A 446 22.82 -7.55 -17.18
C ASP A 446 22.65 -6.03 -17.01
N VAL A 447 21.73 -5.46 -17.77
CA VAL A 447 21.54 -4.01 -17.87
C VAL A 447 20.98 -3.42 -16.59
N VAL A 448 21.71 -2.50 -15.97
CA VAL A 448 21.26 -1.76 -14.78
C VAL A 448 20.10 -0.83 -15.13
N LYS A 449 19.02 -0.84 -14.34
CA LYS A 449 17.88 0.05 -14.54
C LYS A 449 18.29 1.50 -14.36
N LYS A 450 17.76 2.39 -15.21
CA LYS A 450 18.14 3.81 -15.28
C LYS A 450 17.90 4.56 -13.95
N ASP A 451 16.91 4.13 -13.17
CA ASP A 451 16.50 4.76 -11.91
C ASP A 451 17.09 4.09 -10.66
N SER A 452 17.83 2.99 -10.75
CA SER A 452 18.42 2.27 -9.62
C SER A 452 19.36 3.15 -8.78
N ALA A 453 20.23 3.92 -9.43
CA ALA A 453 21.12 4.86 -8.73
C ALA A 453 20.35 5.99 -8.04
N GLU A 454 19.24 6.46 -8.63
CA GLU A 454 18.36 7.45 -8.01
C GLU A 454 17.62 6.85 -6.80
N ALA A 455 17.16 5.60 -6.91
CA ALA A 455 16.53 4.87 -5.82
C ALA A 455 17.44 4.80 -4.58
N VAL A 456 18.69 4.36 -4.76
CA VAL A 456 19.68 4.27 -3.66
C VAL A 456 19.94 5.65 -3.04
N ARG A 457 20.20 6.67 -3.87
CA ARG A 457 20.39 8.05 -3.38
C ARG A 457 19.16 8.59 -2.68
N GLY A 458 17.96 8.30 -3.19
CA GLY A 458 16.70 8.71 -2.60
C GLY A 458 16.48 8.12 -1.21
N LEU A 459 16.76 6.85 -1.04
CA LEU A 459 16.67 6.14 0.23
C LEU A 459 17.66 6.70 1.27
N LYS A 460 18.92 6.94 0.86
CA LYS A 460 19.93 7.56 1.72
C LYS A 460 19.53 8.97 2.20
N ARG A 461 18.97 9.81 1.32
CA ARG A 461 18.41 11.13 1.68
C ARG A 461 17.25 11.03 2.69
N LEU A 462 16.49 9.95 2.64
CA LEU A 462 15.45 9.66 3.62
C LEU A 462 15.98 9.03 4.91
N GLY A 463 17.31 8.92 5.10
CA GLY A 463 17.92 8.41 6.32
C GLY A 463 17.83 6.88 6.46
N VAL A 464 17.81 6.16 5.36
CA VAL A 464 18.14 4.74 5.33
C VAL A 464 19.63 4.62 5.60
N GLU A 465 20.00 3.83 6.60
CA GLU A 465 21.35 3.77 7.15
C GLU A 465 22.27 2.83 6.38
N ARG A 466 21.69 1.75 5.82
CA ARG A 466 22.43 0.73 5.04
C ARG A 466 21.64 0.33 3.82
N THR A 467 22.30 0.33 2.66
CA THR A 467 21.81 -0.21 1.39
C THR A 467 22.72 -1.35 0.97
N VAL A 468 22.17 -2.55 0.85
CA VAL A 468 22.90 -3.80 0.65
C VAL A 468 22.43 -4.45 -0.63
N MET A 469 23.32 -5.08 -1.40
CA MET A 469 22.95 -5.91 -2.55
C MET A 469 23.34 -7.37 -2.30
N LEU A 470 22.45 -8.29 -2.62
CA LEU A 470 22.70 -9.72 -2.64
C LEU A 470 22.65 -10.22 -4.09
N THR A 471 23.62 -11.01 -4.50
CA THR A 471 23.65 -11.58 -5.85
C THR A 471 24.30 -12.97 -5.89
N GLY A 472 23.82 -13.82 -6.80
CA GLY A 472 24.46 -15.09 -7.12
C GLY A 472 25.66 -14.96 -8.08
N ASP A 473 25.90 -13.76 -8.64
CA ASP A 473 26.97 -13.52 -9.59
C ASP A 473 28.36 -13.57 -8.93
N ARG A 474 29.37 -13.54 -9.78
CA ARG A 474 30.78 -13.48 -9.35
C ARG A 474 31.08 -12.17 -8.59
N GLU A 475 32.06 -12.23 -7.72
CA GLU A 475 32.50 -11.10 -6.87
C GLU A 475 32.78 -9.83 -7.68
N ALA A 476 33.49 -9.94 -8.82
CA ALA A 476 33.83 -8.80 -9.68
C ALA A 476 32.59 -8.06 -10.20
N VAL A 477 31.57 -8.80 -10.64
CA VAL A 477 30.30 -8.23 -11.16
C VAL A 477 29.52 -7.55 -10.01
N GLY A 478 29.43 -8.23 -8.87
CA GLY A 478 28.74 -7.67 -7.69
C GLY A 478 29.38 -6.36 -7.23
N LYS A 479 30.72 -6.31 -7.18
CA LYS A 479 31.48 -5.12 -6.80
C LYS A 479 31.23 -3.95 -7.73
N GLU A 480 31.36 -4.17 -9.04
CA GLU A 480 31.16 -3.10 -10.03
C GLU A 480 29.76 -2.49 -9.97
N VAL A 481 28.71 -3.32 -9.91
CA VAL A 481 27.34 -2.84 -9.79
C VAL A 481 27.12 -2.06 -8.49
N ALA A 482 27.66 -2.55 -7.38
CA ALA A 482 27.56 -1.87 -6.09
C ALA A 482 28.21 -0.50 -6.10
N GLU A 483 29.41 -0.38 -6.65
CA GLU A 483 30.14 0.89 -6.80
C GLU A 483 29.39 1.86 -7.73
N LYS A 484 28.93 1.40 -8.87
CA LYS A 484 28.17 2.17 -9.87
C LYS A 484 26.87 2.75 -9.29
N LEU A 485 26.18 1.99 -8.43
CA LEU A 485 24.94 2.40 -7.78
C LEU A 485 25.16 3.16 -6.47
N GLY A 486 26.36 3.12 -5.92
CA GLY A 486 26.70 3.74 -4.63
C GLY A 486 26.08 3.04 -3.44
N LEU A 487 25.98 1.71 -3.47
CA LEU A 487 25.54 0.88 -2.36
C LEU A 487 26.60 0.85 -1.23
N ASP A 488 26.17 0.59 0.00
CA ASP A 488 27.07 0.58 1.16
C ASP A 488 27.76 -0.79 1.34
N GLU A 489 27.09 -1.88 0.91
CA GLU A 489 27.55 -3.25 1.09
C GLU A 489 27.01 -4.12 -0.04
N TYR A 490 27.74 -5.18 -0.39
CA TYR A 490 27.27 -6.21 -1.30
C TYR A 490 27.79 -7.60 -0.89
N HIS A 491 27.06 -8.63 -1.25
CA HIS A 491 27.46 -10.03 -1.10
C HIS A 491 27.20 -10.76 -2.42
N ALA A 492 28.24 -11.39 -2.93
CA ALA A 492 28.25 -12.08 -4.22
C ALA A 492 28.42 -13.59 -4.07
N GLY A 493 28.16 -14.35 -5.13
CA GLY A 493 28.31 -15.81 -5.13
C GLY A 493 27.32 -16.56 -4.26
N LEU A 494 26.16 -15.96 -3.93
CA LEU A 494 25.19 -16.51 -3.00
C LEU A 494 24.24 -17.49 -3.68
N LEU A 495 24.02 -18.63 -3.05
CA LEU A 495 22.90 -19.52 -3.33
C LEU A 495 21.61 -19.00 -2.67
N PRO A 496 20.41 -19.44 -3.09
CA PRO A 496 19.16 -18.97 -2.48
C PRO A 496 19.09 -19.13 -0.96
N ALA A 497 19.63 -20.21 -0.40
CA ALA A 497 19.70 -20.42 1.05
C ALA A 497 20.64 -19.44 1.74
N ASP A 498 21.74 -19.07 1.09
CA ASP A 498 22.71 -18.10 1.63
C ASP A 498 22.11 -16.70 1.66
N LYS A 499 21.26 -16.31 0.70
CA LYS A 499 20.52 -15.05 0.70
C LYS A 499 19.63 -14.94 1.94
N VAL A 500 18.90 -16.01 2.30
CA VAL A 500 18.07 -16.05 3.51
C VAL A 500 18.93 -15.86 4.75
N ALA A 501 20.05 -16.59 4.86
CA ALA A 501 20.97 -16.49 6.00
C ALA A 501 21.58 -15.07 6.14
N GLN A 502 21.91 -14.43 5.01
CA GLN A 502 22.41 -13.05 5.02
C GLN A 502 21.34 -12.05 5.49
N VAL A 503 20.10 -12.20 5.04
CA VAL A 503 18.99 -11.35 5.51
C VAL A 503 18.74 -11.56 7.01
N GLU A 504 18.79 -12.79 7.53
CA GLU A 504 18.68 -13.06 8.97
C GLU A 504 19.81 -12.40 9.78
N ARG A 505 21.04 -12.45 9.27
CA ARG A 505 22.16 -11.75 9.88
C ARG A 505 21.91 -10.23 9.93
N LEU A 506 21.53 -9.63 8.81
CA LEU A 506 21.25 -8.20 8.72
C LEU A 506 20.08 -7.77 9.60
N ILE A 507 19.05 -8.63 9.78
CA ILE A 507 17.96 -8.41 10.74
C ILE A 507 18.50 -8.37 12.17
N SER A 508 19.44 -9.23 12.52
CA SER A 508 20.04 -9.24 13.87
C SER A 508 20.96 -8.05 14.14
N GLU A 509 21.60 -7.51 13.10
CA GLU A 509 22.54 -6.40 13.17
C GLU A 509 21.88 -5.01 13.04
N LYS A 510 20.61 -4.94 12.60
CA LYS A 510 19.94 -3.66 12.37
C LYS A 510 19.77 -2.84 13.65
N PRO A 511 19.79 -1.51 13.60
CA PRO A 511 19.59 -0.66 14.76
C PRO A 511 18.22 -0.90 15.43
N ALA A 512 18.17 -0.74 16.75
CA ALA A 512 16.95 -0.95 17.52
C ALA A 512 15.82 -0.01 17.04
N GLY A 513 14.62 -0.57 16.82
CA GLY A 513 13.46 0.17 16.33
C GLY A 513 13.45 0.42 14.82
N LYS A 514 14.49 0.01 14.08
CA LYS A 514 14.52 0.08 12.62
C LYS A 514 14.03 -1.21 11.98
N VAL A 515 13.60 -1.07 10.73
CA VAL A 515 13.02 -2.12 9.91
C VAL A 515 13.96 -2.43 8.75
N LEU A 516 14.09 -3.70 8.40
CA LEU A 516 14.78 -4.18 7.21
C LEU A 516 13.75 -4.52 6.13
N ALA A 517 13.89 -3.92 4.95
CA ALA A 517 13.17 -4.34 3.75
C ALA A 517 14.07 -5.15 2.83
N PHE A 518 13.54 -6.23 2.27
CA PHE A 518 14.13 -6.94 1.15
C PHE A 518 13.36 -6.64 -0.13
N VAL A 519 14.06 -6.35 -1.21
CA VAL A 519 13.51 -6.01 -2.52
C VAL A 519 13.97 -7.05 -3.52
N GLY A 520 13.02 -7.72 -4.18
CA GLY A 520 13.30 -8.78 -5.15
C GLY A 520 12.21 -8.88 -6.23
N ASP A 521 12.48 -9.65 -7.30
CA ASP A 521 11.49 -9.94 -8.35
C ASP A 521 10.51 -11.06 -7.97
N GLY A 522 10.80 -11.78 -6.89
CA GLY A 522 9.95 -12.77 -6.22
C GLY A 522 9.86 -14.13 -6.88
N ILE A 523 10.44 -14.36 -8.06
CA ILE A 523 10.42 -15.70 -8.68
C ILE A 523 11.29 -16.66 -7.87
N ASN A 524 12.51 -16.24 -7.56
CA ASN A 524 13.48 -17.03 -6.81
C ASN A 524 13.59 -16.61 -5.35
N ASP A 525 13.15 -15.41 -5.02
CA ASP A 525 13.37 -14.76 -3.72
C ASP A 525 12.15 -14.78 -2.78
N ALA A 526 11.08 -15.50 -3.12
CA ALA A 526 9.89 -15.60 -2.27
C ALA A 526 10.19 -16.00 -0.81
N PRO A 527 11.11 -16.94 -0.51
CA PRO A 527 11.50 -17.25 0.86
C PRO A 527 12.19 -16.07 1.57
N VAL A 528 12.99 -15.29 0.84
CA VAL A 528 13.73 -14.13 1.36
C VAL A 528 12.76 -12.98 1.64
N LEU A 529 11.80 -12.73 0.71
CA LEU A 529 10.73 -11.74 0.87
C LEU A 529 9.92 -11.98 2.15
N LYS A 530 9.52 -13.23 2.40
CA LYS A 530 8.77 -13.62 3.61
C LYS A 530 9.60 -13.55 4.89
N ARG A 531 10.92 -13.62 4.80
CA ARG A 531 11.79 -13.61 5.98
C ARG A 531 12.14 -12.20 6.43
N ALA A 532 12.14 -11.23 5.54
CA ALA A 532 12.39 -9.82 5.86
C ALA A 532 11.30 -9.24 6.77
N ASP A 533 11.57 -8.12 7.45
CA ASP A 533 10.52 -7.40 8.18
C ASP A 533 9.47 -6.82 7.21
N VAL A 534 9.89 -6.45 6.00
CA VAL A 534 9.03 -6.03 4.89
C VAL A 534 9.58 -6.60 3.59
N GLY A 535 8.80 -7.42 2.92
CA GLY A 535 9.08 -7.90 1.58
C GLY A 535 8.51 -6.93 0.53
N ILE A 536 9.35 -6.47 -0.41
CA ILE A 536 8.95 -5.58 -1.50
C ILE A 536 9.17 -6.30 -2.83
N ALA A 537 8.10 -6.57 -3.57
CA ALA A 537 8.19 -7.18 -4.90
C ALA A 537 8.27 -6.12 -6.00
N MET A 538 9.16 -6.37 -6.96
CA MET A 538 9.34 -5.58 -8.17
C MET A 538 8.43 -6.10 -9.29
N GLY A 539 8.01 -5.19 -10.18
CA GLY A 539 7.35 -5.53 -11.43
C GLY A 539 6.07 -6.34 -11.27
N GLY A 540 5.15 -5.88 -10.46
CA GLY A 540 3.98 -6.57 -9.91
C GLY A 540 3.11 -7.44 -10.81
N LEU A 541 3.45 -7.61 -12.07
CA LEU A 541 2.58 -8.22 -13.06
C LEU A 541 3.16 -9.48 -13.71
N GLY A 542 4.39 -9.86 -13.34
CA GLY A 542 5.09 -11.01 -13.92
C GLY A 542 5.13 -12.27 -13.06
N SER A 543 5.05 -12.14 -11.73
CA SER A 543 5.17 -13.29 -10.82
C SER A 543 4.09 -13.29 -9.76
N ASP A 544 3.14 -14.20 -9.92
CA ASP A 544 2.07 -14.43 -8.95
C ASP A 544 2.62 -14.79 -7.56
N ALA A 545 3.71 -15.57 -7.53
CA ALA A 545 4.40 -15.96 -6.30
C ALA A 545 5.04 -14.76 -5.58
N ALA A 546 5.55 -13.78 -6.33
CA ALA A 546 6.10 -12.55 -5.76
C ALA A 546 5.02 -11.69 -5.10
N ILE A 547 3.91 -11.51 -5.82
CA ILE A 547 2.76 -10.75 -5.31
C ILE A 547 2.24 -11.39 -4.02
N GLU A 548 2.13 -12.72 -3.98
CA GLU A 548 1.65 -13.42 -2.78
C GLU A 548 2.62 -13.32 -1.60
N ALA A 549 3.92 -13.44 -1.87
CA ALA A 549 4.96 -13.45 -0.85
C ALA A 549 5.29 -12.07 -0.27
N ALA A 550 5.13 -10.99 -1.04
CA ALA A 550 5.52 -9.64 -0.65
C ALA A 550 4.45 -8.93 0.17
N ASP A 551 4.86 -7.97 0.97
CA ASP A 551 4.03 -7.06 1.77
C ASP A 551 3.74 -5.76 1.03
N VAL A 552 4.63 -5.39 0.12
CA VAL A 552 4.55 -4.21 -0.74
C VAL A 552 4.85 -4.63 -2.17
N VAL A 553 4.06 -4.15 -3.13
CA VAL A 553 4.24 -4.47 -4.55
C VAL A 553 4.41 -3.17 -5.34
N LEU A 554 5.50 -3.08 -6.10
CA LEU A 554 5.75 -1.98 -7.03
C LEU A 554 5.21 -2.38 -8.40
N MET A 555 4.23 -1.64 -8.91
CA MET A 555 3.50 -2.02 -10.12
C MET A 555 4.27 -1.72 -11.41
N ASP A 556 5.17 -0.75 -11.39
CA ASP A 556 5.86 -0.20 -12.56
C ASP A 556 7.34 -0.59 -12.68
N ASP A 557 7.77 -1.60 -11.99
CA ASP A 557 9.14 -2.15 -12.03
C ASP A 557 10.27 -1.10 -11.82
N LYS A 558 9.97 -0.01 -11.08
CA LYS A 558 10.92 1.08 -10.80
C LYS A 558 11.39 1.07 -9.34
N PRO A 559 12.67 0.79 -9.06
CA PRO A 559 13.23 0.84 -7.71
C PRO A 559 13.06 2.20 -7.02
N SER A 560 13.01 3.31 -7.75
CA SER A 560 12.83 4.66 -7.22
C SER A 560 11.51 4.84 -6.44
N LYS A 561 10.49 4.03 -6.74
CA LYS A 561 9.19 4.02 -6.04
C LYS A 561 9.28 3.63 -4.57
N ILE A 562 10.32 2.91 -4.16
CA ILE A 562 10.56 2.57 -2.75
C ILE A 562 10.76 3.84 -1.93
N ALA A 563 11.57 4.78 -2.41
CA ALA A 563 11.79 6.06 -1.74
C ALA A 563 10.48 6.89 -1.66
N GLU A 564 9.61 6.79 -2.66
CA GLU A 564 8.29 7.42 -2.67
C GLU A 564 7.36 6.77 -1.63
N ALA A 565 7.34 5.44 -1.55
CA ALA A 565 6.59 4.70 -0.53
C ALA A 565 6.99 5.09 0.89
N VAL A 566 8.30 5.18 1.17
CA VAL A 566 8.84 5.62 2.47
C VAL A 566 8.40 7.05 2.79
N ARG A 567 8.43 7.97 1.81
CA ARG A 567 8.02 9.36 2.00
C ARG A 567 6.53 9.47 2.34
N ILE A 568 5.68 8.76 1.60
CA ILE A 568 4.23 8.70 1.86
C ILE A 568 3.97 8.14 3.26
N SER A 569 4.63 7.04 3.61
CA SER A 569 4.49 6.38 4.91
C SER A 569 4.87 7.31 6.07
N ARG A 570 6.01 8.00 5.99
CA ARG A 570 6.45 8.98 7.01
C ARG A 570 5.49 10.15 7.15
N ARG A 571 4.97 10.66 6.04
CA ARG A 571 3.97 11.74 6.05
C ARG A 571 2.68 11.27 6.71
N THR A 572 2.22 10.07 6.39
CA THR A 572 1.02 9.45 6.98
C THR A 572 1.14 9.33 8.49
N ILE A 573 2.23 8.73 8.98
CA ILE A 573 2.53 8.63 10.42
C ILE A 573 2.64 10.00 11.08
N GLY A 574 3.28 10.96 10.39
CA GLY A 574 3.39 12.35 10.87
C GLY A 574 2.03 12.99 11.11
N ILE A 575 1.10 12.84 10.14
CA ILE A 575 -0.28 13.35 10.25
C ILE A 575 -1.05 12.65 11.37
N ALA A 576 -0.99 11.32 11.44
CA ALA A 576 -1.62 10.55 12.51
C ALA A 576 -1.11 10.99 13.89
N ARG A 577 0.20 11.18 14.05
CA ARG A 577 0.81 11.66 15.30
C ARG A 577 0.41 13.09 15.65
N GLN A 578 0.28 13.99 14.66
CA GLN A 578 -0.24 15.34 14.86
C GLN A 578 -1.67 15.30 15.42
N ASN A 579 -2.56 14.48 14.84
CA ASN A 579 -3.92 14.32 15.30
C ASN A 579 -3.98 13.81 16.75
N VAL A 580 -3.16 12.80 17.08
CA VAL A 580 -3.06 12.24 18.43
C VAL A 580 -2.69 13.33 19.46
N TRP A 581 -1.60 14.05 19.23
CA TRP A 581 -1.13 15.07 20.16
C TRP A 581 -2.08 16.25 20.27
N PHE A 582 -2.67 16.68 19.15
CA PHE A 582 -3.67 17.76 19.13
C PHE A 582 -4.90 17.39 19.93
N ALA A 583 -5.49 16.21 19.69
CA ALA A 583 -6.67 15.73 20.37
C ALA A 583 -6.44 15.57 21.89
N ILE A 584 -5.33 14.93 22.28
CA ILE A 584 -4.97 14.76 23.70
C ILE A 584 -4.75 16.13 24.35
N GLY A 585 -4.02 17.04 23.73
CA GLY A 585 -3.71 18.35 24.28
C GLY A 585 -4.97 19.18 24.58
N VAL A 586 -5.90 19.26 23.62
CA VAL A 586 -7.17 19.99 23.81
C VAL A 586 -8.01 19.33 24.90
N LYS A 587 -8.16 18.00 24.87
CA LYS A 587 -8.96 17.26 25.86
C LYS A 587 -8.43 17.43 27.28
N VAL A 588 -7.14 17.26 27.50
CA VAL A 588 -6.52 17.44 28.81
C VAL A 588 -6.72 18.88 29.32
N SER A 589 -6.59 19.88 28.44
CA SER A 589 -6.82 21.28 28.81
C SER A 589 -8.26 21.53 29.28
N ILE A 590 -9.24 21.01 28.55
CA ILE A 590 -10.66 21.22 28.88
C ILE A 590 -11.07 20.39 30.11
N LEU A 591 -10.54 19.17 30.27
CA LEU A 591 -10.74 18.37 31.49
C LEU A 591 -10.21 19.08 32.72
N ALA A 592 -9.05 19.72 32.64
CA ALA A 592 -8.50 20.52 33.74
C ALA A 592 -9.41 21.71 34.07
N LEU A 593 -9.91 22.43 33.05
CA LEU A 593 -10.85 23.54 33.23
C LEU A 593 -12.20 23.07 33.83
N ALA A 594 -12.74 21.94 33.40
CA ALA A 594 -13.96 21.36 33.91
C ALA A 594 -13.83 20.97 35.40
N THR A 595 -12.71 20.39 35.79
CA THR A 595 -12.42 19.99 37.17
C THR A 595 -12.37 21.20 38.12
N VAL A 596 -11.76 22.31 37.66
CA VAL A 596 -11.69 23.56 38.45
C VAL A 596 -13.02 24.33 38.46
N GLY A 597 -13.96 23.97 37.56
CA GLY A 597 -15.31 24.59 37.53
C GLY A 597 -15.47 25.69 36.47
N PHE A 598 -14.49 25.90 35.61
CA PHE A 598 -14.58 26.80 34.45
C PHE A 598 -15.04 26.08 33.16
N GLY A 599 -15.23 24.76 33.21
CA GLY A 599 -15.69 23.98 32.07
C GLY A 599 -17.19 24.21 31.83
N THR A 600 -17.57 24.39 30.58
CA THR A 600 -18.97 24.45 30.13
C THR A 600 -19.26 23.28 29.20
N MET A 601 -20.53 22.90 29.06
CA MET A 601 -20.95 21.86 28.12
C MET A 601 -20.58 22.21 26.68
N TRP A 602 -20.62 23.48 26.29
CA TRP A 602 -20.16 23.98 24.99
C TRP A 602 -18.68 23.70 24.73
N MET A 603 -17.84 23.90 25.74
CA MET A 603 -16.41 23.57 25.64
C MET A 603 -16.21 22.06 25.51
N ALA A 604 -17.01 21.25 26.18
CA ALA A 604 -17.00 19.81 26.10
C ALA A 604 -17.31 19.33 24.66
N VAL A 605 -18.40 19.85 24.08
CA VAL A 605 -18.80 19.52 22.70
C VAL A 605 -17.74 19.97 21.69
N PHE A 606 -17.16 21.16 21.87
CA PHE A 606 -16.07 21.61 21.00
C PHE A 606 -14.83 20.70 21.14
N ALA A 607 -14.49 20.27 22.34
CA ALA A 607 -13.36 19.35 22.57
C ALA A 607 -13.57 17.98 21.95
N ASP A 608 -14.79 17.55 21.80
CA ASP A 608 -15.12 16.26 21.21
C ASP A 608 -15.35 16.38 19.69
N VAL A 609 -16.44 17.01 19.29
CA VAL A 609 -16.86 17.09 17.88
C VAL A 609 -15.97 18.05 17.08
N GLY A 610 -15.66 19.24 17.60
CA GLY A 610 -14.83 20.23 16.90
C GLY A 610 -13.43 19.72 16.62
N VAL A 611 -12.82 19.09 17.62
CA VAL A 611 -11.48 18.49 17.47
C VAL A 611 -11.52 17.30 16.51
N THR A 612 -12.56 16.47 16.56
CA THR A 612 -12.77 15.35 15.62
C THR A 612 -12.83 15.85 14.18
N VAL A 613 -13.65 16.85 13.89
CA VAL A 613 -13.77 17.45 12.56
C VAL A 613 -12.42 18.00 12.07
N LEU A 614 -11.69 18.74 12.92
CA LEU A 614 -10.36 19.27 12.56
C LEU A 614 -9.35 18.14 12.32
N ALA A 615 -9.36 17.08 13.13
CA ALA A 615 -8.48 15.93 12.97
C ALA A 615 -8.80 15.14 11.69
N VAL A 616 -10.09 15.01 11.34
CA VAL A 616 -10.53 14.41 10.08
C VAL A 616 -10.02 15.21 8.87
N PHE A 617 -10.19 16.54 8.87
CA PHE A 617 -9.64 17.38 7.81
C PHE A 617 -8.12 17.29 7.70
N ASN A 618 -7.41 17.19 8.82
CA ASN A 618 -5.97 16.98 8.81
C ASN A 618 -5.61 15.58 8.26
N ALA A 619 -6.36 14.53 8.63
CA ALA A 619 -6.17 13.17 8.12
C ALA A 619 -6.36 13.09 6.59
N MET A 620 -7.33 13.81 6.03
CA MET A 620 -7.55 13.87 4.57
C MET A 620 -6.34 14.41 3.79
N ARG A 621 -5.40 15.13 4.43
CA ARG A 621 -4.13 15.56 3.80
C ARG A 621 -3.23 14.39 3.44
N ALA A 622 -3.41 13.23 4.07
CA ALA A 622 -2.69 12.02 3.69
C ALA A 622 -3.06 11.55 2.28
N LEU A 623 -4.32 11.75 1.85
CA LEU A 623 -4.79 11.45 0.50
C LEU A 623 -4.09 12.27 -0.60
N SER A 624 -3.69 13.51 -0.29
CA SER A 624 -3.08 14.46 -1.23
C SER A 624 -1.56 14.50 -1.15
N ALA A 625 -0.92 13.41 -0.71
CA ALA A 625 0.54 13.32 -0.62
C ALA A 625 1.17 13.47 -2.02
N ARG A 626 1.70 14.67 -2.31
CA ARG A 626 2.59 14.97 -3.43
C ARG A 626 4.03 14.67 -3.05
#